data_c117c5169385544ae6f0b2a234016ee1
#
_entry.id   c117c5169385544ae6f0b2a234016ee1
#
_cell.length_a   1.000
_cell.length_b   1.000
_cell.length_c   1.000
_cell.angle_alpha   90.00
_cell.angle_beta   90.00
_cell.angle_gamma   90.00
#
_symmetry.space_group_name_H-M   'P 1'
#
loop_
_entity.id
_entity.type
_entity.pdbx_description
1 polymer ?
#
loop_
_entity_poly.entity_id
_entity_poly.type
_entity_poly.pdbx_seq_one_letter_code
_entity_poly.pdbx_strand_id
1 'polypeptide(L)'
;LYRRVINRNNRLKKLKEIGAPEVILRNEKRILQEAVDSLIDNTIRKHSGSVAMSQAQRRQLKSLSDNLKGKQGIFRQNLLGKRVDYSGRSVIVVGPSLKLNQCGLPKYMALELFRPFVISEILKQEMAFNIRGAGRLIEEGAPEIWAILERVIAGKFVLLNRAPTLHRLSIQAFHPVLIEGKAIQIHPMVCTAFNADFDGDQMAVHVPLSEASQTEAKELMASTKNLLKPQSGDPITTPGQAMLIGCYWMTKL
;
A
#
# COMPACT_ATOMS: atom_id res chain seq x y z
N LEU A 1 24.47 -18.95 -4.00
CA LEU A 1 24.39 -20.17 -3.19
C LEU A 1 24.02 -21.38 -4.05
N TYR A 2 23.00 -21.36 -4.88
CA TYR A 2 22.62 -22.44 -5.81
C TYR A 2 23.77 -22.89 -6.69
N ARG A 3 24.44 -21.97 -7.38
CA ARG A 3 25.59 -22.28 -8.23
C ARG A 3 26.70 -23.02 -7.45
N ARG A 4 26.89 -22.67 -6.18
CA ARG A 4 27.88 -23.35 -5.32
C ARG A 4 27.48 -24.81 -5.08
N VAL A 5 26.23 -25.08 -4.75
CA VAL A 5 25.70 -26.45 -4.54
C VAL A 5 25.86 -27.27 -5.82
N ILE A 6 25.46 -26.74 -6.98
CA ILE A 6 25.57 -27.42 -8.26
C ILE A 6 27.03 -27.77 -8.59
N ASN A 7 27.95 -26.80 -8.45
CA ASN A 7 29.36 -27.05 -8.73
C ASN A 7 29.97 -28.10 -7.79
N ARG A 8 29.63 -28.08 -6.49
CA ARG A 8 30.11 -29.09 -5.55
C ARG A 8 29.52 -30.46 -5.82
N ASN A 9 28.24 -30.55 -6.18
CA ASN A 9 27.61 -31.80 -6.58
C ASN A 9 28.23 -32.40 -7.84
N ASN A 10 28.47 -31.57 -8.87
CA ASN A 10 29.10 -32.01 -10.10
C ASN A 10 30.55 -32.52 -9.87
N ARG A 11 31.30 -31.83 -8.98
CA ARG A 11 32.63 -32.28 -8.59
C ARG A 11 32.59 -33.61 -7.86
N LEU A 12 31.67 -33.80 -6.92
CA LEU A 12 31.48 -35.07 -6.21
C LEU A 12 31.13 -36.21 -7.17
N LYS A 13 30.24 -35.96 -8.16
CA LYS A 13 29.90 -36.95 -9.20
C LYS A 13 31.13 -37.39 -9.98
N LYS A 14 31.92 -36.42 -10.50
CA LYS A 14 33.16 -36.71 -11.23
C LYS A 14 34.17 -37.53 -10.43
N LEU A 15 34.34 -37.20 -9.13
CA LEU A 15 35.26 -37.94 -8.26
C LEU A 15 34.78 -39.37 -8.00
N LYS A 16 33.48 -39.63 -7.93
CA LYS A 16 32.92 -40.96 -7.85
C LYS A 16 33.15 -41.78 -9.15
N GLU A 17 32.98 -41.16 -10.30
CA GLU A 17 33.20 -41.80 -11.62
C GLU A 17 34.68 -42.19 -11.80
N ILE A 18 35.62 -41.42 -11.32
CA ILE A 18 37.07 -41.67 -11.40
C ILE A 18 37.54 -42.70 -10.35
N GLY A 19 36.67 -43.10 -9.39
CA GLY A 19 37.06 -44.02 -8.32
C GLY A 19 38.01 -43.42 -7.29
N ALA A 20 37.84 -42.12 -6.95
CA ALA A 20 38.72 -41.44 -6.00
C ALA A 20 38.73 -42.08 -4.60
N PRO A 21 39.83 -41.97 -3.85
CA PRO A 21 39.95 -42.51 -2.47
C PRO A 21 38.83 -42.05 -1.55
N GLU A 22 38.39 -42.92 -0.64
CA GLU A 22 37.23 -42.65 0.23
C GLU A 22 37.40 -41.41 1.12
N VAL A 23 38.62 -41.12 1.54
CA VAL A 23 38.95 -39.90 2.33
C VAL A 23 38.60 -38.62 1.56
N ILE A 24 38.91 -38.58 0.26
CA ILE A 24 38.57 -37.44 -0.62
C ILE A 24 37.06 -37.34 -0.81
N LEU A 25 36.40 -38.46 -1.05
CA LEU A 25 34.93 -38.50 -1.22
C LEU A 25 34.21 -38.03 0.07
N ARG A 26 34.70 -38.44 1.25
CA ARG A 26 34.18 -38.00 2.56
C ARG A 26 34.29 -36.48 2.73
N ASN A 27 35.45 -35.92 2.38
CA ASN A 27 35.66 -34.46 2.47
C ASN A 27 34.76 -33.69 1.47
N GLU A 28 34.62 -34.12 0.23
CA GLU A 28 33.74 -33.45 -0.75
C GLU A 28 32.25 -33.59 -0.36
N LYS A 29 31.82 -34.70 0.23
CA LYS A 29 30.48 -34.82 0.81
C LYS A 29 30.25 -33.80 1.92
N ARG A 30 31.20 -33.59 2.83
CA ARG A 30 31.14 -32.59 3.89
C ARG A 30 31.04 -31.17 3.30
N ILE A 31 31.85 -30.85 2.28
CA ILE A 31 31.82 -29.53 1.61
C ILE A 31 30.48 -29.30 0.85
N LEU A 32 29.92 -30.37 0.26
CA LEU A 32 28.59 -30.28 -0.36
C LEU A 32 27.51 -30.05 0.70
N GLN A 33 27.58 -30.74 1.84
CA GLN A 33 26.65 -30.52 2.96
C GLN A 33 26.72 -29.09 3.46
N GLU A 34 27.91 -28.53 3.70
CA GLU A 34 28.09 -27.13 4.08
C GLU A 34 27.50 -26.14 3.03
N ALA A 35 27.57 -26.48 1.76
CA ALA A 35 27.00 -25.66 0.70
C ALA A 35 25.47 -25.70 0.71
N VAL A 36 24.86 -26.87 1.00
CA VAL A 36 23.42 -27.05 1.15
C VAL A 36 22.92 -26.33 2.40
N ASP A 37 23.60 -26.50 3.53
CA ASP A 37 23.25 -25.82 4.79
C ASP A 37 23.28 -24.30 4.61
N SER A 38 24.32 -23.78 3.92
CA SER A 38 24.39 -22.35 3.59
C SER A 38 23.29 -21.87 2.63
N LEU A 39 22.76 -22.73 1.78
CA LEU A 39 21.63 -22.40 0.92
C LEU A 39 20.34 -22.28 1.73
N ILE A 40 20.15 -23.16 2.68
CA ILE A 40 18.98 -23.17 3.57
C ILE A 40 19.05 -22.02 4.58
N ASP A 41 20.14 -21.95 5.34
CA ASP A 41 20.40 -20.90 6.33
C ASP A 41 21.89 -20.49 6.35
N ASN A 42 22.17 -19.24 5.96
CA ASN A 42 23.55 -18.72 5.92
C ASN A 42 23.97 -17.99 7.20
N THR A 43 23.16 -18.04 8.26
CA THR A 43 23.45 -17.35 9.53
C THR A 43 24.62 -17.97 10.29
N ILE A 44 24.83 -19.26 10.18
CA ILE A 44 25.89 -20.00 10.87
C ILE A 44 27.28 -19.46 10.50
N ARG A 45 27.49 -19.00 9.28
CA ARG A 45 28.74 -18.37 8.84
C ARG A 45 29.00 -16.98 9.43
N LYS A 46 28.01 -16.33 10.03
CA LYS A 46 28.20 -15.04 10.75
C LYS A 46 29.05 -15.22 12.01
N HIS A 47 29.01 -16.38 12.62
CA HIS A 47 29.68 -16.67 13.89
C HIS A 47 31.03 -17.38 13.75
N SER A 48 31.33 -17.97 12.60
CA SER A 48 32.64 -18.59 12.31
C SER A 48 33.59 -17.56 11.71
N GLY A 49 33.88 -16.53 12.48
CA GLY A 49 34.84 -15.50 12.15
C GLY A 49 36.25 -16.00 12.26
N SER A 50 36.77 -16.60 11.22
CA SER A 50 38.23 -16.68 11.04
C SER A 50 38.59 -16.25 9.62
N VAL A 51 39.55 -15.36 9.60
CA VAL A 51 40.35 -14.83 8.48
C VAL A 51 39.87 -13.47 7.99
N ALA A 52 40.68 -12.51 8.38
CA ALA A 52 40.78 -11.16 7.90
C ALA A 52 40.83 -11.10 6.36
N MET A 53 39.66 -10.80 5.79
CA MET A 53 39.56 -10.24 4.45
C MET A 53 38.63 -9.02 4.54
N SER A 54 39.15 -7.91 3.99
CA SER A 54 38.56 -6.58 4.02
C SER A 54 37.04 -6.55 4.05
N GLN A 55 36.47 -5.96 5.08
CA GLN A 55 35.01 -5.86 5.35
C GLN A 55 34.22 -5.13 4.24
N ALA A 56 34.90 -4.45 3.32
CA ALA A 56 34.25 -3.59 2.34
C ALA A 56 33.60 -4.29 1.14
N GLN A 57 33.82 -5.59 0.89
CA GLN A 57 33.43 -6.23 -0.37
C GLN A 57 32.54 -7.47 -0.28
N ARG A 58 32.12 -7.93 0.87
CA ARG A 58 31.22 -9.10 0.95
C ARG A 58 29.77 -8.70 1.10
N ARG A 59 29.11 -8.41 -0.01
CA ARG A 59 27.63 -8.53 -0.07
C ARG A 59 27.24 -9.94 0.38
N GLN A 60 26.64 -10.01 1.56
CA GLN A 60 26.16 -11.26 2.12
C GLN A 60 25.09 -11.85 1.20
N LEU A 61 25.31 -13.06 0.70
CA LEU A 61 24.32 -13.77 -0.13
C LEU A 61 23.17 -14.22 0.76
N LYS A 62 21.95 -13.85 0.38
CA LYS A 62 20.73 -14.26 1.07
C LYS A 62 20.49 -15.75 0.89
N SER A 63 20.21 -16.44 1.99
CA SER A 63 19.74 -17.83 2.02
C SER A 63 18.24 -17.91 1.77
N LEU A 64 17.69 -19.12 1.63
CA LEU A 64 16.24 -19.32 1.54
C LEU A 64 15.53 -18.82 2.80
N SER A 65 16.10 -19.10 3.97
CA SER A 65 15.61 -18.62 5.26
C SER A 65 15.59 -17.08 5.34
N ASP A 66 16.65 -16.43 4.87
CA ASP A 66 16.74 -14.95 4.85
C ASP A 66 15.68 -14.31 3.95
N ASN A 67 15.27 -14.99 2.87
CA ASN A 67 14.20 -14.52 1.99
C ASN A 67 12.81 -14.63 2.64
N LEU A 68 12.64 -15.52 3.61
CA LEU A 68 11.36 -15.73 4.31
C LEU A 68 11.25 -14.88 5.58
N LYS A 69 12.36 -14.75 6.34
CA LYS A 69 12.42 -14.11 7.65
C LYS A 69 12.59 -12.58 7.57
N GLY A 70 12.25 -11.90 8.68
CA GLY A 70 12.52 -10.49 8.90
C GLY A 70 11.55 -9.53 8.21
N LYS A 71 11.82 -8.22 8.35
CA LYS A 71 10.94 -7.15 7.82
C LYS A 71 10.84 -7.14 6.29
N GLN A 72 11.89 -7.57 5.61
CA GLN A 72 12.00 -7.63 4.14
C GLN A 72 11.74 -9.03 3.59
N GLY A 73 11.38 -9.99 4.44
CA GLY A 73 11.04 -11.34 4.04
C GLY A 73 9.62 -11.43 3.47
N ILE A 74 9.40 -12.48 2.68
CA ILE A 74 8.14 -12.72 1.95
C ILE A 74 6.93 -12.70 2.88
N PHE A 75 7.04 -13.26 4.09
CA PHE A 75 5.93 -13.29 5.04
C PHE A 75 5.46 -11.89 5.42
N ARG A 76 6.37 -11.00 5.80
CA ARG A 76 6.01 -9.64 6.26
C ARG A 76 5.81 -8.66 5.12
N GLN A 77 6.53 -8.81 4.01
CA GLN A 77 6.52 -7.85 2.91
C GLN A 77 5.45 -8.14 1.86
N ASN A 78 5.08 -9.41 1.66
CA ASN A 78 4.23 -9.81 0.54
C ASN A 78 2.98 -10.60 0.95
N LEU A 79 2.95 -11.25 2.13
CA LEU A 79 1.81 -12.05 2.58
C LEU A 79 0.96 -11.31 3.60
N LEU A 80 1.55 -10.74 4.66
CA LEU A 80 0.82 -9.99 5.68
C LEU A 80 0.36 -8.61 5.19
N GLY A 81 1.00 -8.07 4.18
CA GLY A 81 0.63 -6.83 3.53
C GLY A 81 1.19 -6.78 2.11
N LYS A 82 0.43 -6.18 1.21
CA LYS A 82 0.82 -6.01 -0.20
C LYS A 82 0.63 -4.57 -0.62
N ARG A 83 1.40 -4.14 -1.61
CA ARG A 83 1.10 -2.91 -2.33
C ARG A 83 -0.11 -3.17 -3.22
N VAL A 84 -1.02 -2.22 -3.24
CA VAL A 84 -2.24 -2.31 -4.05
C VAL A 84 -2.26 -1.20 -5.10
N ASP A 85 -2.77 -1.51 -6.28
CA ASP A 85 -2.96 -0.57 -7.36
C ASP A 85 -4.15 0.36 -7.06
N TYR A 86 -4.33 1.37 -7.89
CA TYR A 86 -5.38 2.39 -7.73
C TYR A 86 -5.37 3.06 -6.37
N SER A 87 -4.17 3.39 -5.92
CA SER A 87 -3.89 4.03 -4.65
C SER A 87 -2.98 5.22 -4.86
N GLY A 88 -3.20 6.27 -4.09
CA GLY A 88 -2.40 7.47 -4.11
C GLY A 88 -2.16 8.00 -2.71
N ARG A 89 -1.30 9.00 -2.59
CA ARG A 89 -1.00 9.64 -1.32
C ARG A 89 -0.81 11.14 -1.53
N SER A 90 -1.39 11.95 -0.65
CA SER A 90 -1.18 13.39 -0.65
C SER A 90 -1.29 13.98 0.75
N VAL A 91 -0.84 15.21 0.88
CA VAL A 91 -1.03 16.02 2.09
C VAL A 91 -2.52 16.30 2.28
N ILE A 92 -2.96 16.38 3.53
CA ILE A 92 -4.33 16.73 3.89
C ILE A 92 -4.43 18.20 4.31
N VAL A 93 -5.56 18.80 3.97
CA VAL A 93 -5.93 20.15 4.39
C VAL A 93 -7.39 20.17 4.85
N VAL A 94 -7.73 21.17 5.64
CA VAL A 94 -9.10 21.33 6.13
C VAL A 94 -10.06 21.69 5.03
N GLY A 95 -11.24 21.04 4.99
CA GLY A 95 -12.34 21.34 4.08
C GLY A 95 -13.64 21.55 4.86
N PRO A 96 -13.86 22.74 5.48
CA PRO A 96 -15.03 22.97 6.33
C PRO A 96 -16.36 23.02 5.56
N SER A 97 -16.32 23.26 4.26
CA SER A 97 -17.49 23.25 3.39
C SER A 97 -17.97 21.85 2.97
N LEU A 98 -17.13 20.83 3.19
CA LEU A 98 -17.46 19.45 2.87
C LEU A 98 -18.48 18.90 3.88
N LYS A 99 -19.34 17.98 3.41
CA LYS A 99 -20.16 17.19 4.31
C LYS A 99 -19.32 16.11 5.01
N LEU A 100 -19.78 15.61 6.14
CA LEU A 100 -19.08 14.59 6.93
C LEU A 100 -18.75 13.32 6.13
N ASN A 101 -19.56 12.96 5.14
CA ASN A 101 -19.38 11.82 4.26
C ASN A 101 -18.58 12.15 2.99
N GLN A 102 -18.07 13.35 2.83
CA GLN A 102 -17.36 13.80 1.64
C GLN A 102 -15.87 14.02 1.92
N CYS A 103 -15.04 13.80 0.89
CA CYS A 103 -13.66 14.23 0.86
C CYS A 103 -13.36 14.97 -0.43
N GLY A 104 -12.57 16.02 -0.36
CA GLY A 104 -12.08 16.73 -1.54
C GLY A 104 -10.89 15.99 -2.14
N LEU A 105 -11.01 15.51 -3.37
CA LEU A 105 -9.96 14.79 -4.06
C LEU A 105 -9.42 15.64 -5.22
N PRO A 106 -8.11 15.89 -5.31
CA PRO A 106 -7.50 16.60 -6.44
C PRO A 106 -7.86 15.97 -7.78
N LYS A 107 -8.31 16.78 -8.76
CA LYS A 107 -8.77 16.33 -10.08
C LYS A 107 -7.79 15.38 -10.77
N TYR A 108 -6.52 15.74 -10.82
CA TYR A 108 -5.49 14.91 -11.47
C TYR A 108 -5.27 13.58 -10.76
N MET A 109 -5.32 13.58 -9.43
CA MET A 109 -5.23 12.35 -8.65
C MET A 109 -6.46 11.47 -8.91
N ALA A 110 -7.65 12.06 -8.94
CA ALA A 110 -8.89 11.35 -9.23
C ALA A 110 -8.85 10.70 -10.61
N LEU A 111 -8.35 11.42 -11.63
CA LEU A 111 -8.24 10.91 -13.00
C LEU A 111 -7.38 9.63 -13.09
N GLU A 112 -6.23 9.62 -12.39
CA GLU A 112 -5.38 8.42 -12.35
C GLU A 112 -5.98 7.29 -11.53
N LEU A 113 -6.58 7.58 -10.38
CA LEU A 113 -7.19 6.58 -9.52
C LEU A 113 -8.43 5.91 -10.15
N PHE A 114 -9.25 6.69 -10.86
CA PHE A 114 -10.46 6.20 -11.52
C PHE A 114 -10.25 5.85 -13.00
N ARG A 115 -9.01 5.84 -13.48
CA ARG A 115 -8.65 5.56 -14.87
C ARG A 115 -9.38 4.36 -15.49
N PRO A 116 -9.48 3.17 -14.84
CA PRO A 116 -10.20 2.04 -15.43
C PRO A 116 -11.69 2.30 -15.65
N PHE A 117 -12.33 3.01 -14.75
CA PHE A 117 -13.74 3.36 -14.88
C PHE A 117 -13.98 4.39 -15.98
N VAL A 118 -13.10 5.39 -16.07
CA VAL A 118 -13.14 6.41 -17.12
C VAL A 118 -12.91 5.77 -18.49
N ILE A 119 -11.94 4.86 -18.65
CA ILE A 119 -11.71 4.13 -19.89
C ILE A 119 -12.95 3.30 -20.26
N SER A 120 -13.56 2.60 -19.31
CA SER A 120 -14.78 1.84 -19.55
C SER A 120 -15.92 2.72 -20.07
N GLU A 121 -16.06 3.92 -19.51
CA GLU A 121 -17.11 4.84 -19.90
C GLU A 121 -16.85 5.48 -21.28
N ILE A 122 -15.59 5.83 -21.59
CA ILE A 122 -15.17 6.32 -22.91
C ILE A 122 -15.49 5.28 -24.00
N LEU A 123 -15.20 4.01 -23.75
CA LEU A 123 -15.50 2.92 -24.69
C LEU A 123 -17.01 2.70 -24.86
N LYS A 124 -17.79 2.78 -23.79
CA LYS A 124 -19.25 2.69 -23.86
C LYS A 124 -19.91 3.83 -24.65
N GLN A 125 -19.31 5.02 -24.62
CA GLN A 125 -19.77 6.20 -25.36
C GLN A 125 -19.21 6.25 -26.80
N GLU A 126 -18.48 5.20 -27.23
CA GLU A 126 -17.89 5.08 -28.56
C GLU A 126 -16.92 6.23 -28.93
N MET A 127 -16.41 6.97 -27.91
CA MET A 127 -15.43 8.03 -28.12
C MET A 127 -14.05 7.50 -28.51
N ALA A 128 -13.77 6.23 -28.22
CA ALA A 128 -12.55 5.53 -28.63
C ALA A 128 -12.86 4.07 -28.99
N PHE A 129 -12.15 3.54 -29.99
CA PHE A 129 -12.34 2.17 -30.44
C PHE A 129 -11.55 1.12 -29.60
N ASN A 130 -10.54 1.57 -28.86
CA ASN A 130 -9.69 0.69 -28.07
C ASN A 130 -9.16 1.40 -26.81
N ILE A 131 -8.62 0.59 -25.89
CA ILE A 131 -8.05 1.07 -24.60
C ILE A 131 -6.90 2.06 -24.83
N ARG A 132 -6.07 1.87 -25.87
CA ARG A 132 -4.97 2.79 -26.16
C ARG A 132 -5.48 4.15 -26.63
N GLY A 133 -6.52 4.16 -27.46
CA GLY A 133 -7.19 5.39 -27.87
C GLY A 133 -7.80 6.15 -26.71
N ALA A 134 -8.52 5.45 -25.82
CA ALA A 134 -9.06 6.04 -24.61
C ALA A 134 -7.94 6.59 -23.69
N GLY A 135 -6.83 5.87 -23.54
CA GLY A 135 -5.67 6.36 -22.79
C GLY A 135 -5.07 7.66 -23.34
N ARG A 136 -4.97 7.82 -24.66
CA ARG A 136 -4.51 9.06 -25.28
C ARG A 136 -5.45 10.23 -25.02
N LEU A 137 -6.77 10.02 -25.15
CA LEU A 137 -7.76 11.04 -24.84
C LEU A 137 -7.65 11.52 -23.38
N ILE A 138 -7.38 10.60 -22.44
CA ILE A 138 -7.16 10.94 -21.03
C ILE A 138 -5.88 11.78 -20.87
N GLU A 139 -4.80 11.45 -21.57
CA GLU A 139 -3.51 12.17 -21.52
C GLU A 139 -3.62 13.58 -22.16
N GLU A 140 -4.44 13.73 -23.19
CA GLU A 140 -4.74 15.02 -23.83
C GLU A 140 -5.58 15.93 -22.94
N GLY A 141 -6.31 15.37 -21.97
CA GLY A 141 -7.08 16.13 -20.98
C GLY A 141 -8.27 16.88 -21.56
N ALA A 142 -8.93 16.32 -22.57
CA ALA A 142 -10.08 16.92 -23.21
C ALA A 142 -11.20 17.27 -22.19
N PRO A 143 -11.96 18.35 -22.40
CA PRO A 143 -13.03 18.78 -21.47
C PRO A 143 -14.07 17.69 -21.19
N GLU A 144 -14.37 16.86 -22.19
CA GLU A 144 -15.32 15.76 -22.08
C GLU A 144 -14.87 14.72 -21.04
N ILE A 145 -13.56 14.52 -20.89
CA ILE A 145 -13.00 13.56 -19.92
C ILE A 145 -13.31 13.99 -18.49
N TRP A 146 -13.27 15.29 -18.21
CA TRP A 146 -13.62 15.81 -16.88
C TRP A 146 -15.09 15.59 -16.55
N ALA A 147 -15.99 15.79 -17.52
CA ALA A 147 -17.41 15.52 -17.37
C ALA A 147 -17.70 14.00 -17.16
N ILE A 148 -16.95 13.13 -17.85
CA ILE A 148 -17.03 11.68 -17.65
C ILE A 148 -16.54 11.33 -16.25
N LEU A 149 -15.39 11.86 -15.82
CA LEU A 149 -14.83 11.62 -14.50
C LEU A 149 -15.82 11.99 -13.39
N GLU A 150 -16.45 13.16 -13.49
CA GLU A 150 -17.44 13.63 -12.53
C GLU A 150 -18.64 12.66 -12.41
N ARG A 151 -19.15 12.18 -13.55
CA ARG A 151 -20.24 11.19 -13.58
C ARG A 151 -19.82 9.84 -12.96
N VAL A 152 -18.61 9.38 -13.26
CA VAL A 152 -18.06 8.12 -12.74
C VAL A 152 -17.91 8.18 -11.23
N ILE A 153 -17.46 9.31 -10.70
CA ILE A 153 -17.21 9.51 -9.27
C ILE A 153 -18.51 9.63 -8.46
N ALA A 154 -19.56 10.20 -9.03
CA ALA A 154 -20.80 10.53 -8.33
C ALA A 154 -21.45 9.37 -7.55
N GLY A 155 -21.21 8.11 -7.95
CA GLY A 155 -21.73 6.92 -7.27
C GLY A 155 -20.70 6.08 -6.53
N LYS A 156 -19.44 6.52 -6.46
CA LYS A 156 -18.34 5.72 -5.93
C LYS A 156 -17.85 6.24 -4.58
N PHE A 157 -17.31 5.31 -3.79
CA PHE A 157 -16.61 5.63 -2.55
C PHE A 157 -15.10 5.44 -2.73
N VAL A 158 -14.34 6.22 -1.99
CA VAL A 158 -12.90 6.05 -1.80
C VAL A 158 -12.62 5.79 -0.32
N LEU A 159 -11.57 5.02 -0.06
CA LEU A 159 -11.08 4.79 1.29
C LEU A 159 -9.93 5.74 1.59
N LEU A 160 -10.03 6.49 2.67
CA LEU A 160 -8.92 7.29 3.20
C LEU A 160 -8.29 6.56 4.37
N ASN A 161 -6.98 6.54 4.41
CA ASN A 161 -6.20 5.95 5.49
C ASN A 161 -5.07 6.88 5.93
N ARG A 162 -4.94 7.08 7.24
CA ARG A 162 -3.76 7.72 7.84
C ARG A 162 -2.92 6.68 8.58
N ALA A 163 -1.64 6.62 8.27
CA ALA A 163 -0.68 5.82 9.03
C ALA A 163 -0.20 6.60 10.28
N PRO A 164 -0.01 5.94 11.44
CA PRO A 164 -0.21 4.50 11.67
C PRO A 164 -1.69 4.12 11.81
N THR A 165 -2.08 2.98 11.21
CA THR A 165 -3.45 2.46 11.31
C THR A 165 -3.60 1.68 12.63
N LEU A 166 -3.98 2.38 13.69
CA LEU A 166 -4.05 1.80 15.05
C LEU A 166 -5.36 1.11 15.36
N HIS A 167 -6.44 1.52 14.71
CA HIS A 167 -7.78 0.98 14.91
C HIS A 167 -8.61 1.07 13.62
N ARG A 168 -9.79 0.43 13.60
CA ARG A 168 -10.62 0.33 12.39
C ARG A 168 -11.05 1.69 11.83
N LEU A 169 -11.21 2.73 12.67
CA LEU A 169 -11.61 4.07 12.24
C LEU A 169 -10.48 4.88 11.60
N SER A 170 -9.25 4.35 11.59
CA SER A 170 -8.14 4.93 10.84
C SER A 170 -8.24 4.67 9.33
N ILE A 171 -9.23 3.88 8.89
CA ILE A 171 -9.63 3.71 7.50
C ILE A 171 -11.13 3.96 7.42
N GLN A 172 -11.56 4.95 6.65
CA GLN A 172 -12.97 5.26 6.46
C GLN A 172 -13.27 5.55 4.99
N ALA A 173 -14.52 5.31 4.60
CA ALA A 173 -15.02 5.56 3.26
C ALA A 173 -15.70 6.92 3.15
N PHE A 174 -15.41 7.62 2.05
CA PHE A 174 -15.96 8.93 1.73
C PHE A 174 -16.42 9.00 0.27
N HIS A 175 -17.39 9.86 0.00
CA HIS A 175 -17.71 10.29 -1.35
C HIS A 175 -16.68 11.32 -1.82
N PRO A 176 -15.95 11.07 -2.91
CA PRO A 176 -15.02 12.03 -3.45
C PRO A 176 -15.75 13.19 -4.14
N VAL A 177 -15.30 14.39 -3.86
CA VAL A 177 -15.68 15.63 -4.55
C VAL A 177 -14.44 16.17 -5.22
N LEU A 178 -14.52 16.48 -6.51
CA LEU A 178 -13.37 17.01 -7.25
C LEU A 178 -13.05 18.43 -6.80
N ILE A 179 -11.79 18.65 -6.51
CA ILE A 179 -11.27 19.96 -6.10
C ILE A 179 -10.07 20.35 -6.94
N GLU A 180 -9.86 21.65 -7.07
CA GLU A 180 -8.63 22.20 -7.59
C GLU A 180 -7.51 22.09 -6.56
N GLY A 181 -6.26 22.01 -7.02
CA GLY A 181 -5.10 21.92 -6.15
C GLY A 181 -4.50 20.52 -6.09
N LYS A 182 -3.63 20.27 -5.09
CA LYS A 182 -2.85 19.03 -4.96
C LYS A 182 -3.06 18.32 -3.63
N ALA A 183 -3.74 18.95 -2.67
CA ALA A 183 -3.96 18.41 -1.33
C ALA A 183 -5.37 17.82 -1.21
N ILE A 184 -5.51 16.76 -0.44
CA ILE A 184 -6.79 16.15 -0.12
C ILE A 184 -7.49 17.00 0.94
N GLN A 185 -8.76 17.29 0.76
CA GLN A 185 -9.56 17.99 1.76
C GLN A 185 -10.40 17.01 2.56
N ILE A 186 -10.42 17.18 3.89
CA ILE A 186 -11.26 16.40 4.79
C ILE A 186 -12.02 17.32 5.73
N HIS A 187 -13.19 16.86 6.15
CA HIS A 187 -13.99 17.58 7.13
C HIS A 187 -13.27 17.58 8.50
N PRO A 188 -13.18 18.72 9.23
CA PRO A 188 -12.41 18.79 10.47
C PRO A 188 -12.88 17.82 11.56
N MET A 189 -14.15 17.47 11.61
CA MET A 189 -14.69 16.54 12.63
C MET A 189 -14.23 15.09 12.48
N VAL A 190 -13.73 14.66 11.30
CA VAL A 190 -13.19 13.30 11.12
C VAL A 190 -11.74 13.17 11.59
N CYS A 191 -11.05 14.28 11.81
CA CYS A 191 -9.64 14.29 12.22
C CYS A 191 -9.39 13.50 13.51
N THR A 192 -10.30 13.56 14.48
CA THR A 192 -10.19 12.81 15.73
C THR A 192 -10.12 11.31 15.50
N ALA A 193 -10.93 10.77 14.57
CA ALA A 193 -10.94 9.35 14.24
C ALA A 193 -9.64 8.89 13.58
N PHE A 194 -9.04 9.74 12.74
CA PHE A 194 -7.76 9.49 12.10
C PHE A 194 -6.55 9.83 12.95
N ASN A 195 -6.76 10.50 14.11
CA ASN A 195 -5.71 11.17 14.87
C ASN A 195 -4.84 12.04 13.94
N ALA A 196 -5.49 12.82 13.08
CA ALA A 196 -4.87 13.64 12.06
C ALA A 196 -4.89 15.12 12.44
N ASP A 197 -3.85 15.82 12.04
CA ASP A 197 -3.75 17.28 12.09
C ASP A 197 -3.32 17.82 10.72
N PHE A 198 -3.29 19.13 10.58
CA PHE A 198 -2.99 19.81 9.32
C PHE A 198 -1.60 20.48 9.31
N ASP A 199 -0.66 19.91 10.04
CA ASP A 199 0.73 20.38 10.14
C ASP A 199 1.65 19.81 9.05
N GLY A 200 1.10 19.07 8.08
CA GLY A 200 1.83 18.40 7.01
C GLY A 200 1.54 16.90 6.92
N ASP A 201 0.55 16.43 7.68
CA ASP A 201 0.09 15.04 7.62
C ASP A 201 -0.33 14.65 6.21
N GLN A 202 -0.09 13.39 5.88
CA GLN A 202 -0.47 12.78 4.63
C GLN A 202 -1.46 11.64 4.84
N MET A 203 -2.38 11.47 3.90
CA MET A 203 -3.26 10.31 3.85
C MET A 203 -3.11 9.56 2.55
N ALA A 204 -3.30 8.23 2.63
CA ALA A 204 -3.45 7.38 1.48
C ALA A 204 -4.92 7.33 1.05
N VAL A 205 -5.13 7.28 -0.27
CA VAL A 205 -6.44 7.09 -0.91
C VAL A 205 -6.42 5.78 -1.66
N HIS A 206 -7.47 4.99 -1.52
CA HIS A 206 -7.65 3.73 -2.23
C HIS A 206 -9.03 3.70 -2.88
N VAL A 207 -9.11 3.18 -4.10
CA VAL A 207 -10.37 3.03 -4.82
C VAL A 207 -10.78 1.55 -4.84
N PRO A 208 -11.86 1.16 -4.15
CA PRO A 208 -12.43 -0.18 -4.30
C PRO A 208 -12.97 -0.35 -5.72
N LEU A 209 -12.55 -1.42 -6.41
CA LEU A 209 -12.87 -1.61 -7.84
C LEU A 209 -14.16 -2.39 -8.06
N SER A 210 -14.43 -3.42 -7.24
CA SER A 210 -15.62 -4.27 -7.39
C SER A 210 -16.84 -3.63 -6.76
N GLU A 211 -18.02 -3.98 -7.28
CA GLU A 211 -19.31 -3.52 -6.72
C GLU A 211 -19.51 -4.02 -5.28
N ALA A 212 -19.11 -5.25 -5.00
CA ALA A 212 -19.16 -5.81 -3.64
C ALA A 212 -18.32 -4.97 -2.66
N SER A 213 -17.09 -4.61 -3.05
CA SER A 213 -16.22 -3.75 -2.23
C SER A 213 -16.76 -2.33 -2.07
N GLN A 214 -17.43 -1.78 -3.09
CA GLN A 214 -18.09 -0.48 -3.02
C GLN A 214 -19.28 -0.52 -2.06
N THR A 215 -20.06 -1.60 -2.08
CA THR A 215 -21.17 -1.80 -1.16
C THR A 215 -20.68 -1.92 0.28
N GLU A 216 -19.64 -2.70 0.52
CA GLU A 216 -19.01 -2.82 1.84
C GLU A 216 -18.46 -1.47 2.33
N ALA A 217 -17.79 -0.72 1.47
CA ALA A 217 -17.31 0.62 1.79
C ALA A 217 -18.46 1.56 2.20
N LYS A 218 -19.59 1.51 1.50
CA LYS A 218 -20.79 2.30 1.79
C LYS A 218 -21.49 1.89 3.08
N GLU A 219 -21.65 0.60 3.32
CA GLU A 219 -22.49 0.09 4.42
C GLU A 219 -21.73 0.00 5.74
N LEU A 220 -20.46 -0.40 5.71
CA LEU A 220 -19.67 -0.65 6.91
C LEU A 220 -18.62 0.43 7.19
N MET A 221 -17.98 0.97 6.14
CA MET A 221 -16.81 1.83 6.32
C MET A 221 -17.09 3.33 6.18
N ALA A 222 -18.30 3.71 5.78
CA ALA A 222 -18.65 5.14 5.63
C ALA A 222 -18.47 5.90 6.95
N SER A 223 -17.93 7.12 6.87
CA SER A 223 -17.72 7.99 8.04
C SER A 223 -18.99 8.24 8.84
N THR A 224 -20.13 8.34 8.17
CA THR A 224 -21.45 8.52 8.80
C THR A 224 -21.97 7.29 9.56
N LYS A 225 -21.41 6.11 9.30
CA LYS A 225 -21.75 4.87 10.01
C LYS A 225 -20.85 4.62 11.23
N ASN A 226 -19.71 5.33 11.31
CA ASN A 226 -18.68 5.14 12.30
C ASN A 226 -18.50 6.36 13.19
N LEU A 227 -19.60 6.82 13.81
CA LEU A 227 -19.63 7.99 14.66
C LEU A 227 -19.24 7.72 16.12
N LEU A 228 -19.20 6.44 16.52
CA LEU A 228 -18.94 6.01 17.89
C LEU A 228 -17.61 5.26 17.99
N LYS A 229 -16.92 5.43 19.11
CA LYS A 229 -15.70 4.68 19.43
C LYS A 229 -16.04 3.21 19.65
N PRO A 230 -15.34 2.27 19.00
CA PRO A 230 -15.61 0.83 19.19
C PRO A 230 -15.34 0.34 20.61
N GLN A 231 -14.47 1.02 21.36
CA GLN A 231 -14.05 0.65 22.71
C GLN A 231 -15.09 0.99 23.77
N SER A 232 -15.62 2.22 23.76
CA SER A 232 -16.45 2.76 24.83
C SER A 232 -17.89 3.10 24.40
N GLY A 233 -18.15 3.18 23.09
CA GLY A 233 -19.45 3.64 22.59
C GLY A 233 -19.63 5.16 22.62
N ASP A 234 -18.65 5.90 23.10
CA ASP A 234 -18.70 7.37 23.11
C ASP A 234 -18.62 7.95 21.70
N PRO A 235 -19.21 9.13 21.44
CA PRO A 235 -19.05 9.83 20.19
C PRO A 235 -17.58 10.16 19.91
N ILE A 236 -17.11 9.85 18.69
CA ILE A 236 -15.76 10.23 18.24
C ILE A 236 -15.79 11.50 17.38
N THR A 237 -16.93 11.74 16.71
CA THR A 237 -17.14 12.87 15.81
C THR A 237 -17.79 14.00 16.60
N THR A 238 -16.99 14.70 17.39
CA THR A 238 -17.44 15.80 18.25
C THR A 238 -16.74 17.10 17.89
N PRO A 239 -17.40 18.27 18.04
CA PRO A 239 -16.72 19.55 17.89
C PRO A 239 -15.65 19.70 18.97
N GLY A 240 -14.47 20.18 18.58
CA GLY A 240 -13.33 20.41 19.49
C GLY A 240 -12.66 21.74 19.20
N GLN A 241 -11.79 22.16 20.11
CA GLN A 241 -10.97 23.37 19.94
C GLN A 241 -11.79 24.62 19.55
N ALA A 242 -11.41 25.27 18.43
CA ALA A 242 -12.09 26.48 17.95
C ALA A 242 -13.58 26.28 17.60
N MET A 243 -14.00 25.05 17.26
CA MET A 243 -15.40 24.73 16.98
C MET A 243 -16.27 24.88 18.25
N LEU A 244 -15.74 24.54 19.44
CA LEU A 244 -16.43 24.75 20.70
C LEU A 244 -16.67 26.25 21.00
N ILE A 245 -15.66 27.07 20.73
CA ILE A 245 -15.76 28.54 20.90
C ILE A 245 -16.80 29.09 19.92
N GLY A 246 -16.80 28.61 18.66
CA GLY A 246 -17.79 28.99 17.66
C GLY A 246 -19.22 28.62 18.07
N CYS A 247 -19.43 27.39 18.55
CA CYS A 247 -20.72 26.97 19.10
C CYS A 247 -21.19 27.83 20.28
N TYR A 248 -20.29 28.10 21.23
CA TYR A 248 -20.58 28.98 22.35
C TYR A 248 -20.99 30.37 21.89
N TRP A 249 -20.23 30.96 20.92
CA TRP A 249 -20.53 32.28 20.40
C TRP A 249 -21.89 32.35 19.70
N MET A 250 -22.24 31.34 18.91
CA MET A 250 -23.55 31.28 18.22
C MET A 250 -24.73 31.05 19.16
N THR A 251 -24.51 30.46 20.35
CA THR A 251 -25.56 30.16 21.33
C THR A 251 -25.57 31.13 22.53
N LYS A 252 -24.69 32.13 22.55
CA LYS A 252 -24.68 33.16 23.58
C LYS A 252 -25.86 34.11 23.33
N LEU A 253 -26.79 34.14 24.27
CA LEU A 253 -27.90 35.08 24.34
C LEU A 253 -27.44 36.45 24.80
#